data_f40193b73e95f7aafdf4a4ab4c1d2171
#
_entry.id   f40193b73e95f7aafdf4a4ab4c1d2171
#
_cell.length_a   1.000
_cell.length_b   1.000
_cell.length_c   1.000
_cell.angle_alpha   90.00
_cell.angle_beta   90.00
_cell.angle_gamma   90.00
#
_symmetry.space_group_name_H-M   'P 1'
#
loop_
_entity.id
_entity.type
_entity.pdbx_description
1 polymer ?
#
loop_
_entity_poly.entity_id
_entity_poly.type
_entity_poly.pdbx_seq_one_letter_code
_entity_poly.pdbx_strand_id
1 'polypeptide(L)'
;ESSDMPLIPASYVRRPLADDKALAAAADALRRSRHPLVMVGAGANRNTTCEMLRAFTAKLGIPFFTTQMGKGVIDETGPLWLGNAALSDGDFVHRAIEHADCILNVGHDVIEKPPFLMRADGPTVIHVNYVSAQVDAVYFPQIEVVGDVAHSVWRLAEALDPQSHWDFSRFDAIRARLL
;
A
#
# COMPACT_ATOMS: atom_id res chain seq x y z
N GLU A 1 14.60 13.07 -45.34
CA GLU A 1 13.43 13.85 -44.84
C GLU A 1 13.53 13.89 -43.32
N SER A 2 14.07 15.01 -42.76
CA SER A 2 14.02 15.25 -41.33
C SER A 2 12.61 15.75 -41.04
N SER A 3 11.78 14.91 -40.41
CA SER A 3 10.51 15.37 -39.87
C SER A 3 10.79 16.19 -38.63
N ASP A 4 10.73 17.51 -38.70
CA ASP A 4 10.64 18.41 -37.56
C ASP A 4 9.33 18.13 -36.83
N MET A 5 9.33 17.13 -35.94
CA MET A 5 8.21 16.95 -35.03
C MET A 5 8.28 18.04 -33.96
N PRO A 6 7.23 18.87 -33.83
CA PRO A 6 7.21 19.87 -32.77
C PRO A 6 7.23 19.18 -31.41
N LEU A 7 8.20 19.52 -30.57
CA LEU A 7 8.23 19.12 -29.18
C LEU A 7 7.05 19.77 -28.47
N ILE A 8 6.04 18.97 -28.10
CA ILE A 8 4.94 19.45 -27.27
C ILE A 8 5.49 19.63 -25.87
N PRO A 9 5.45 20.86 -25.31
CA PRO A 9 5.91 21.06 -23.94
C PRO A 9 5.07 20.24 -22.95
N ALA A 10 5.74 19.57 -22.02
CA ALA A 10 5.06 18.82 -20.97
C ALA A 10 4.17 19.77 -20.15
N SER A 11 2.86 19.51 -20.14
CA SER A 11 1.95 20.23 -19.27
C SER A 11 2.06 19.70 -17.84
N TYR A 12 2.17 20.59 -16.86
CA TYR A 12 2.06 20.20 -15.46
C TYR A 12 0.60 19.85 -15.16
N VAL A 13 0.29 18.57 -15.15
CA VAL A 13 -1.01 18.09 -14.67
C VAL A 13 -1.06 18.25 -13.16
N ARG A 14 -1.93 19.13 -12.66
CA ARG A 14 -2.23 19.21 -11.22
C ARG A 14 -2.97 17.94 -10.83
N ARG A 15 -2.37 17.16 -9.94
CA ARG A 15 -3.04 16.01 -9.35
C ARG A 15 -3.89 16.48 -8.16
N PRO A 16 -5.15 16.02 -8.04
CA PRO A 16 -5.95 16.36 -6.88
C PRO A 16 -5.30 15.81 -5.62
N LEU A 17 -5.36 16.56 -4.53
CA LEU A 17 -4.95 16.08 -3.22
C LEU A 17 -6.08 15.30 -2.59
N ALA A 18 -5.73 14.29 -1.78
CA ALA A 18 -6.73 13.56 -1.01
C ALA A 18 -7.33 14.46 0.08
N ASP A 19 -8.58 14.17 0.44
CA ASP A 19 -9.30 14.84 1.51
C ASP A 19 -8.58 14.65 2.86
N ASP A 20 -8.44 15.75 3.63
CA ASP A 20 -7.79 15.73 4.94
C ASP A 20 -8.52 14.84 5.96
N LYS A 21 -9.86 14.71 5.88
CA LYS A 21 -10.62 13.81 6.76
C LYS A 21 -10.34 12.34 6.44
N ALA A 22 -10.20 12.01 5.14
CA ALA A 22 -9.83 10.66 4.72
C ALA A 22 -8.41 10.31 5.19
N LEU A 23 -7.47 11.24 5.05
CA LEU A 23 -6.10 11.09 5.56
C LEU A 23 -6.06 10.91 7.09
N ALA A 24 -6.82 11.71 7.82
CA ALA A 24 -6.93 11.60 9.28
C ALA A 24 -7.54 10.25 9.69
N ALA A 25 -8.60 9.81 9.03
CA ALA A 25 -9.24 8.51 9.29
C ALA A 25 -8.27 7.34 9.01
N ALA A 26 -7.49 7.42 7.93
CA ALA A 26 -6.48 6.43 7.61
C ALA A 26 -5.35 6.38 8.65
N ALA A 27 -4.83 7.54 9.05
CA ALA A 27 -3.83 7.64 10.11
C ALA A 27 -4.34 7.08 11.45
N ASP A 28 -5.59 7.38 11.80
CA ASP A 28 -6.22 6.87 13.02
C ASP A 28 -6.45 5.36 12.98
N ALA A 29 -6.82 4.80 11.84
CA ALA A 29 -6.96 3.36 11.68
C ALA A 29 -5.61 2.65 11.87
N LEU A 30 -4.55 3.12 11.23
CA LEU A 30 -3.19 2.60 11.40
C LEU A 30 -2.70 2.74 12.86
N ARG A 31 -2.95 3.89 13.49
CA ARG A 31 -2.55 4.14 14.88
C ARG A 31 -3.21 3.18 15.86
N ARG A 32 -4.49 2.83 15.65
CA ARG A 32 -5.24 1.90 16.51
C ARG A 32 -4.97 0.42 16.21
N SER A 33 -4.45 0.12 15.03
CA SER A 33 -4.11 -1.24 14.63
C SER A 33 -3.07 -1.85 15.57
N ARG A 34 -3.08 -3.16 15.71
CA ARG A 34 -2.04 -3.92 16.38
C ARG A 34 -1.08 -4.61 15.41
N HIS A 35 -1.59 -4.97 14.25
CA HIS A 35 -0.87 -5.71 13.22
C HIS A 35 -1.01 -5.03 11.85
N PRO A 36 -0.57 -3.76 11.71
CA PRO A 36 -0.68 -3.07 10.43
C PRO A 36 0.22 -3.72 9.38
N LEU A 37 -0.26 -3.73 8.14
CA LEU A 37 0.42 -4.29 6.99
C LEU A 37 0.28 -3.37 5.78
N VAL A 38 1.33 -3.22 4.98
CA VAL A 38 1.26 -2.47 3.73
C VAL A 38 1.20 -3.43 2.54
N MET A 39 0.26 -3.20 1.65
CA MET A 39 0.19 -3.83 0.33
C MET A 39 0.56 -2.81 -0.74
N VAL A 40 1.47 -3.19 -1.64
CA VAL A 40 1.97 -2.32 -2.70
C VAL A 40 1.55 -2.87 -4.06
N GLY A 41 0.68 -2.13 -4.75
CA GLY A 41 0.18 -2.50 -6.07
C GLY A 41 0.77 -1.68 -7.21
N ALA A 42 0.27 -1.90 -8.44
CA ALA A 42 0.74 -1.30 -9.69
C ALA A 42 0.81 0.23 -9.68
N GLY A 43 -0.22 0.87 -9.12
CA GLY A 43 -0.32 2.34 -9.10
C GLY A 43 0.73 3.03 -8.24
N ALA A 44 1.40 2.28 -7.37
CA ALA A 44 2.51 2.76 -6.53
C ALA A 44 3.85 2.83 -7.29
N ASN A 45 3.98 2.18 -8.46
CA ASN A 45 5.22 2.10 -9.21
C ASN A 45 5.49 3.40 -10.01
N ARG A 46 5.77 4.47 -9.28
CA ARG A 46 6.15 5.79 -9.79
C ARG A 46 7.24 6.37 -8.90
N ASN A 47 8.26 7.01 -9.48
CA ASN A 47 9.48 7.45 -8.78
C ASN A 47 9.18 8.13 -7.42
N THR A 48 8.37 9.19 -7.40
CA THR A 48 8.05 9.92 -6.18
C THR A 48 7.28 9.06 -5.16
N THR A 49 6.38 8.19 -5.63
CA THR A 49 5.64 7.27 -4.74
C THR A 49 6.59 6.24 -4.13
N CYS A 50 7.55 5.71 -4.91
CA CYS A 50 8.57 4.79 -4.42
C CYS A 50 9.40 5.43 -3.30
N GLU A 51 9.83 6.69 -3.49
CA GLU A 51 10.58 7.44 -2.48
C GLU A 51 9.77 7.61 -1.19
N MET A 52 8.51 8.02 -1.31
CA MET A 52 7.64 8.22 -0.14
C MET A 52 7.33 6.91 0.58
N LEU A 53 7.09 5.81 -0.13
CA LEU A 53 6.85 4.51 0.48
C LEU A 53 8.08 3.96 1.20
N ARG A 54 9.28 4.14 0.62
CA ARG A 54 10.53 3.78 1.30
C ARG A 54 10.72 4.56 2.59
N ALA A 55 10.49 5.87 2.55
CA ALA A 55 10.55 6.71 3.75
C ALA A 55 9.49 6.32 4.79
N PHE A 56 8.26 6.04 4.36
CA PHE A 56 7.16 5.61 5.21
C PHE A 56 7.48 4.31 5.95
N THR A 57 7.87 3.26 5.21
CA THR A 57 8.20 1.96 5.80
C THR A 57 9.44 2.02 6.68
N ALA A 58 10.48 2.78 6.29
CA ALA A 58 11.67 2.97 7.09
C ALA A 58 11.40 3.71 8.40
N LYS A 59 10.53 4.75 8.36
CA LYS A 59 10.14 5.51 9.56
C LYS A 59 9.31 4.66 10.53
N LEU A 60 8.32 3.94 10.02
CA LEU A 60 7.30 3.30 10.86
C LEU A 60 7.61 1.83 11.19
N GLY A 61 8.50 1.19 10.44
CA GLY A 61 8.81 -0.23 10.63
C GLY A 61 7.68 -1.17 10.25
N ILE A 62 6.66 -0.71 9.51
CA ILE A 62 5.52 -1.54 9.12
C ILE A 62 5.94 -2.52 8.01
N PRO A 63 5.71 -3.83 8.18
CA PRO A 63 5.97 -4.82 7.16
C PRO A 63 5.12 -4.59 5.90
N PHE A 64 5.64 -5.05 4.77
CA PHE A 64 4.94 -4.91 3.49
C PHE A 64 5.09 -6.15 2.61
N PHE A 65 4.15 -6.30 1.71
CA PHE A 65 4.25 -7.22 0.58
C PHE A 65 3.89 -6.49 -0.72
N THR A 66 4.34 -7.03 -1.84
CA THR A 66 4.09 -6.47 -3.16
C THR A 66 3.17 -7.39 -3.97
N THR A 67 2.33 -6.81 -4.81
CA THR A 67 1.71 -7.54 -5.92
C THR A 67 2.73 -7.78 -7.02
N GLN A 68 2.40 -8.56 -8.04
CA GLN A 68 3.30 -8.77 -9.18
C GLN A 68 3.69 -7.45 -9.87
N MET A 69 2.76 -6.50 -9.96
CA MET A 69 2.97 -5.21 -10.61
C MET A 69 3.56 -4.15 -9.65
N GLY A 70 3.52 -4.40 -8.36
CA GLY A 70 4.13 -3.55 -7.33
C GLY A 70 5.60 -3.87 -7.03
N LYS A 71 6.20 -4.85 -7.70
CA LYS A 71 7.61 -5.23 -7.51
C LYS A 71 8.56 -4.07 -7.76
N GLY A 72 9.61 -3.97 -6.91
CA GLY A 72 10.67 -2.98 -7.05
C GLY A 72 10.32 -1.59 -6.51
N VAL A 73 9.11 -1.34 -6.03
CA VAL A 73 8.70 -0.06 -5.42
C VAL A 73 9.48 0.22 -4.14
N ILE A 74 9.61 -0.80 -3.28
CA ILE A 74 10.41 -0.77 -2.06
C ILE A 74 11.49 -1.85 -2.18
N ASP A 75 12.55 -1.75 -1.40
CA ASP A 75 13.60 -2.77 -1.38
C ASP A 75 13.06 -4.10 -0.86
N GLU A 76 13.00 -5.10 -1.75
CA GLU A 76 12.51 -6.44 -1.48
C GLU A 76 13.57 -7.36 -0.84
N THR A 77 14.78 -6.86 -0.58
CA THR A 77 15.82 -7.58 0.16
C THR A 77 15.80 -7.24 1.66
N GLY A 78 15.11 -6.16 2.02
CA GLY A 78 15.06 -5.63 3.37
C GLY A 78 14.25 -6.47 4.37
N PRO A 79 14.40 -6.20 5.68
CA PRO A 79 13.77 -6.99 6.74
C PRO A 79 12.25 -6.84 6.82
N LEU A 80 11.67 -5.83 6.22
CA LEU A 80 10.23 -5.57 6.26
C LEU A 80 9.44 -6.25 5.14
N TRP A 81 10.13 -6.78 4.14
CA TRP A 81 9.47 -7.45 3.02
C TRP A 81 9.02 -8.87 3.36
N LEU A 82 7.75 -9.18 3.12
CA LEU A 82 7.11 -10.45 3.43
C LEU A 82 6.88 -11.34 2.20
N GLY A 83 7.32 -10.90 1.04
CA GLY A 83 7.14 -11.66 -0.19
C GLY A 83 6.29 -10.94 -1.23
N ASN A 84 6.02 -11.65 -2.31
CA ASN A 84 5.24 -11.17 -3.43
C ASN A 84 3.94 -11.96 -3.51
N ALA A 85 2.80 -11.28 -3.49
CA ALA A 85 1.51 -11.93 -3.67
C ALA A 85 1.36 -12.34 -5.14
N ALA A 86 1.44 -13.63 -5.38
CA ALA A 86 1.24 -14.24 -6.68
C ALA A 86 -0.19 -14.77 -6.84
N LEU A 87 -0.42 -15.52 -7.92
CA LEU A 87 -1.73 -16.10 -8.23
C LEU A 87 -2.09 -17.33 -7.37
N SER A 88 -1.16 -17.82 -6.57
CA SER A 88 -1.35 -19.00 -5.71
C SER A 88 -2.11 -18.63 -4.44
N ASP A 89 -3.02 -19.49 -4.02
CA ASP A 89 -3.70 -19.38 -2.74
C ASP A 89 -2.93 -20.11 -1.64
N GLY A 90 -2.99 -19.62 -0.40
CA GLY A 90 -2.51 -20.32 0.78
C GLY A 90 -1.00 -20.30 1.01
N ASP A 91 -0.27 -19.41 0.35
CA ASP A 91 1.16 -19.19 0.59
C ASP A 91 1.44 -18.38 1.87
N PHE A 92 2.72 -18.08 2.13
CA PHE A 92 3.13 -17.35 3.33
C PHE A 92 2.59 -15.92 3.38
N VAL A 93 2.44 -15.25 2.23
CA VAL A 93 1.88 -13.89 2.14
C VAL A 93 0.41 -13.89 2.57
N HIS A 94 -0.38 -14.88 2.18
CA HIS A 94 -1.77 -15.03 2.61
C HIS A 94 -1.90 -15.18 4.13
N ARG A 95 -0.97 -15.90 4.78
CA ARG A 95 -0.93 -16.00 6.25
C ARG A 95 -0.62 -14.67 6.92
N ALA A 96 0.20 -13.82 6.29
CA ALA A 96 0.46 -12.47 6.78
C ALA A 96 -0.79 -11.60 6.65
N ILE A 97 -1.48 -11.68 5.51
CA ILE A 97 -2.74 -10.95 5.26
C ILE A 97 -3.82 -11.36 6.27
N GLU A 98 -3.98 -12.66 6.53
CA GLU A 98 -4.94 -13.18 7.52
C GLU A 98 -4.64 -12.72 8.95
N HIS A 99 -3.38 -12.44 9.27
CA HIS A 99 -2.97 -11.98 10.59
C HIS A 99 -3.15 -10.46 10.77
N ALA A 100 -3.11 -9.70 9.68
CA ALA A 100 -3.25 -8.25 9.72
C ALA A 100 -4.65 -7.85 10.20
N ASP A 101 -4.72 -6.79 11.00
CA ASP A 101 -5.98 -6.15 11.42
C ASP A 101 -6.23 -4.82 10.70
N CYS A 102 -5.21 -4.28 10.04
CA CYS A 102 -5.31 -3.11 9.18
C CYS A 102 -4.36 -3.24 7.98
N ILE A 103 -4.86 -3.04 6.78
CA ILE A 103 -4.09 -3.12 5.54
C ILE A 103 -4.11 -1.77 4.84
N LEU A 104 -2.95 -1.14 4.72
CA LEU A 104 -2.73 0.03 3.87
C LEU A 104 -2.44 -0.43 2.45
N ASN A 105 -3.46 -0.41 1.61
CA ASN A 105 -3.38 -0.82 0.22
C ASN A 105 -3.05 0.39 -0.67
N VAL A 106 -1.82 0.44 -1.20
CA VAL A 106 -1.31 1.57 -1.98
C VAL A 106 -1.21 1.20 -3.45
N GLY A 107 -1.98 1.90 -4.28
CA GLY A 107 -1.93 1.75 -5.73
C GLY A 107 -2.50 0.44 -6.26
N HIS A 108 -3.48 -0.15 -5.57
CA HIS A 108 -4.17 -1.34 -6.06
C HIS A 108 -4.90 -1.05 -7.37
N ASP A 109 -4.74 -1.93 -8.33
CA ASP A 109 -5.48 -1.91 -9.59
C ASP A 109 -6.44 -3.10 -9.64
N VAL A 110 -7.63 -2.88 -10.19
CA VAL A 110 -8.66 -3.93 -10.36
C VAL A 110 -8.21 -5.08 -11.27
N ILE A 111 -7.25 -4.83 -12.16
CA ILE A 111 -6.65 -5.85 -13.02
C ILE A 111 -5.79 -6.82 -12.21
N GLU A 112 -5.25 -6.37 -11.10
CA GLU A 112 -4.56 -7.22 -10.14
C GLU A 112 -5.62 -7.92 -9.29
N LYS A 113 -5.67 -9.27 -9.35
CA LYS A 113 -6.49 -10.03 -8.41
C LYS A 113 -6.15 -9.57 -6.99
N PRO A 114 -7.12 -9.11 -6.19
CA PRO A 114 -6.83 -8.84 -4.79
C PRO A 114 -6.32 -10.15 -4.16
N PRO A 115 -5.15 -10.10 -3.49
CA PRO A 115 -4.55 -11.30 -2.89
C PRO A 115 -5.31 -11.77 -1.63
N PHE A 116 -6.37 -11.07 -1.26
CA PHE A 116 -7.20 -11.39 -0.11
C PHE A 116 -8.68 -11.13 -0.43
N LEU A 117 -9.53 -11.89 0.21
CA LEU A 117 -10.98 -11.66 0.22
C LEU A 117 -11.32 -10.85 1.46
N MET A 118 -11.97 -9.70 1.28
CA MET A 118 -12.48 -8.93 2.40
C MET A 118 -13.73 -9.60 2.98
N ARG A 119 -13.85 -9.52 4.30
CA ARG A 119 -14.98 -10.04 5.06
C ARG A 119 -15.42 -8.99 6.08
N ALA A 120 -16.67 -9.08 6.54
CA ALA A 120 -17.23 -8.14 7.50
C ALA A 120 -16.44 -8.07 8.83
N ASP A 121 -15.83 -9.19 9.22
CA ASP A 121 -15.01 -9.37 10.42
C ASP A 121 -13.48 -9.39 10.10
N GLY A 122 -13.12 -9.05 8.87
CA GLY A 122 -11.75 -9.02 8.40
C GLY A 122 -11.00 -7.73 8.78
N PRO A 123 -9.77 -7.55 8.26
CA PRO A 123 -8.98 -6.36 8.49
C PRO A 123 -9.67 -5.10 7.96
N THR A 124 -9.40 -3.97 8.61
CA THR A 124 -9.71 -2.66 8.03
C THR A 124 -8.82 -2.43 6.83
N VAL A 125 -9.39 -2.17 5.67
CA VAL A 125 -8.64 -1.86 4.44
C VAL A 125 -8.72 -0.38 4.13
N ILE A 126 -7.55 0.24 3.96
CA ILE A 126 -7.38 1.63 3.55
C ILE A 126 -6.92 1.62 2.10
N HIS A 127 -7.73 2.15 1.20
CA HIS A 127 -7.42 2.28 -0.22
C HIS A 127 -6.77 3.63 -0.50
N VAL A 128 -5.49 3.64 -0.88
CA VAL A 128 -4.77 4.84 -1.30
C VAL A 128 -4.49 4.77 -2.78
N ASN A 129 -5.18 5.58 -3.56
CA ASN A 129 -5.05 5.53 -5.02
C ASN A 129 -5.43 6.87 -5.67
N TYR A 130 -5.15 7.00 -6.96
CA TYR A 130 -5.58 8.13 -7.81
C TYR A 130 -7.08 8.14 -8.09
N VAL A 131 -7.72 7.00 -7.97
CA VAL A 131 -9.15 6.78 -8.23
C VAL A 131 -9.80 6.01 -7.09
N SER A 132 -11.10 6.16 -6.93
CA SER A 132 -11.90 5.36 -5.99
C SER A 132 -11.81 3.87 -6.30
N ALA A 133 -11.95 3.06 -5.26
CA ALA A 133 -12.01 1.61 -5.40
C ALA A 133 -13.21 1.19 -6.27
N GLN A 134 -13.00 0.20 -7.12
CA GLN A 134 -14.12 -0.52 -7.72
C GLN A 134 -14.63 -1.52 -6.68
N VAL A 135 -15.71 -1.14 -6.01
CA VAL A 135 -16.30 -1.94 -4.94
C VAL A 135 -17.07 -3.13 -5.52
N ASP A 136 -16.76 -4.30 -5.02
CA ASP A 136 -17.46 -5.55 -5.36
C ASP A 136 -17.63 -6.43 -4.10
N ALA A 137 -18.01 -7.69 -4.28
CA ALA A 137 -18.22 -8.63 -3.17
C ALA A 137 -16.94 -9.03 -2.43
N VAL A 138 -15.76 -8.79 -3.01
CA VAL A 138 -14.46 -9.22 -2.46
C VAL A 138 -13.52 -8.06 -2.16
N TYR A 139 -13.82 -6.85 -2.63
CA TYR A 139 -13.05 -5.64 -2.36
C TYR A 139 -13.97 -4.45 -2.07
N PHE A 140 -14.07 -4.04 -0.83
CA PHE A 140 -14.93 -2.96 -0.33
C PHE A 140 -14.24 -2.18 0.80
N PRO A 141 -13.16 -1.45 0.48
CA PRO A 141 -12.34 -0.78 1.51
C PRO A 141 -13.17 0.16 2.37
N GLN A 142 -12.90 0.17 3.67
CA GLN A 142 -13.63 0.99 4.64
C GLN A 142 -13.19 2.45 4.62
N ILE A 143 -11.97 2.71 4.18
CA ILE A 143 -11.40 4.07 4.10
C ILE A 143 -10.78 4.24 2.71
N GLU A 144 -11.21 5.29 2.00
CA GLU A 144 -10.62 5.65 0.72
C GLU A 144 -9.88 6.99 0.81
N VAL A 145 -8.60 6.95 0.46
CA VAL A 145 -7.73 8.13 0.35
C VAL A 145 -7.45 8.31 -1.15
N VAL A 146 -8.33 9.06 -1.81
CA VAL A 146 -8.30 9.26 -3.26
C VAL A 146 -7.62 10.57 -3.61
N GLY A 147 -6.51 10.50 -4.35
CA GLY A 147 -5.74 11.66 -4.76
C GLY A 147 -4.32 11.31 -5.19
N ASP A 148 -3.39 12.27 -5.13
CA ASP A 148 -1.99 12.00 -5.41
C ASP A 148 -1.43 11.02 -4.38
N VAL A 149 -1.02 9.84 -4.84
CA VAL A 149 -0.58 8.73 -3.98
C VAL A 149 0.69 9.09 -3.22
N ALA A 150 1.67 9.73 -3.87
CA ALA A 150 2.91 10.12 -3.23
C ALA A 150 2.67 11.13 -2.10
N HIS A 151 1.83 12.15 -2.37
CA HIS A 151 1.44 13.13 -1.37
C HIS A 151 0.68 12.48 -0.21
N SER A 152 -0.24 11.56 -0.49
CA SER A 152 -1.02 10.86 0.54
C SER A 152 -0.12 10.03 1.46
N VAL A 153 0.83 9.27 0.89
CA VAL A 153 1.80 8.48 1.67
C VAL A 153 2.70 9.39 2.51
N TRP A 154 3.17 10.50 1.94
CA TRP A 154 3.94 11.50 2.69
C TRP A 154 3.14 12.06 3.87
N ARG A 155 1.87 12.48 3.65
CA ARG A 155 1.00 13.01 4.72
C ARG A 155 0.76 11.98 5.84
N LEU A 156 0.58 10.71 5.49
CA LEU A 156 0.46 9.63 6.47
C LEU A 156 1.77 9.43 7.26
N ALA A 157 2.93 9.53 6.58
CA ALA A 157 4.22 9.45 7.25
C ALA A 157 4.46 10.62 8.23
N GLU A 158 4.00 11.84 7.88
CA GLU A 158 4.08 13.01 8.77
C GLU A 158 3.14 12.88 9.99
N ALA A 159 1.96 12.28 9.79
CA ALA A 159 0.93 12.15 10.83
C ALA A 159 1.17 11.00 11.81
N LEU A 160 2.08 10.07 11.51
CA LEU A 160 2.29 8.84 12.26
C LEU A 160 3.71 8.74 12.80
N ASP A 161 3.81 8.21 14.01
CA ASP A 161 5.04 7.69 14.59
C ASP A 161 4.88 6.20 14.90
N PRO A 162 5.98 5.42 15.04
CA PRO A 162 5.90 4.03 15.47
C PRO A 162 5.13 3.89 16.77
N GLN A 163 4.20 2.95 16.84
CA GLN A 163 3.40 2.73 18.04
C GLN A 163 3.96 1.58 18.85
N SER A 164 4.04 1.76 20.16
CA SER A 164 4.61 0.75 21.08
C SER A 164 3.77 -0.54 21.19
N HIS A 165 2.51 -0.48 20.78
CA HIS A 165 1.60 -1.62 20.81
C HIS A 165 1.53 -2.37 19.47
N TRP A 166 2.21 -1.91 18.42
CA TRP A 166 2.34 -2.68 17.20
C TRP A 166 3.15 -3.94 17.44
N ASP A 167 2.64 -5.05 16.98
CA ASP A 167 3.24 -6.37 17.16
C ASP A 167 3.50 -7.03 15.80
N PHE A 168 4.75 -7.09 15.42
CA PHE A 168 5.20 -7.65 14.14
C PHE A 168 5.82 -9.06 14.28
N SER A 169 5.83 -9.63 15.49
CA SER A 169 6.49 -10.91 15.80
C SER A 169 6.05 -12.05 14.89
N ARG A 170 4.77 -12.12 14.55
CA ARG A 170 4.23 -13.14 13.65
C ARG A 170 4.64 -12.91 12.19
N PHE A 171 4.73 -11.66 11.76
CA PHE A 171 5.23 -11.32 10.42
C PHE A 171 6.70 -11.70 10.29
N ASP A 172 7.53 -11.45 11.31
CA ASP A 172 8.92 -11.86 11.37
C ASP A 172 9.06 -13.39 11.31
N ALA A 173 8.21 -14.12 12.03
CA ALA A 173 8.16 -15.58 11.98
C ALA A 173 7.73 -16.14 10.60
N ILE A 174 6.82 -15.45 9.90
CA ILE A 174 6.43 -15.79 8.54
C ILE A 174 7.61 -15.55 7.59
N ARG A 175 8.26 -14.39 7.68
CA ARG A 175 9.42 -14.03 6.87
C ARG A 175 10.58 -15.01 7.04
N ALA A 176 10.87 -15.44 8.26
CA ALA A 176 11.94 -16.41 8.54
C ALA A 176 11.74 -17.78 7.85
N ARG A 177 10.55 -18.06 7.32
CA ARG A 177 10.25 -19.28 6.55
C ARG A 177 10.34 -19.09 5.04
N LEU A 178 10.51 -17.84 4.59
CA LEU A 178 10.69 -17.50 3.18
C LEU A 178 12.17 -17.53 2.76
N LEU A 179 13.07 -17.46 3.72
CA LEU A 179 14.53 -17.52 3.57
C LEU A 179 15.05 -18.92 3.87
#